data_519460127db3115094a583688219d953
#
_entry.id   519460127db3115094a583688219d953
#
_cell.length_a   1.000
_cell.length_b   1.000
_cell.length_c   1.000
_cell.angle_alpha   90.00
_cell.angle_beta   90.00
_cell.angle_gamma   90.00
#
_symmetry.space_group_name_H-M   'P 1'
#
loop_
_entity.id
_entity.type
_entity.pdbx_description
1 polymer ?
#
loop_
_entity_poly.entity_id
_entity_poly.type
_entity_poly.pdbx_seq_one_letter_code
_entity_poly.pdbx_strand_id
1 'polypeptide(L)'
;PLPMDLGLKDLALFALTVLVLNATPGVDLLLTISRTLQNGVRGGLAAAAGISAGCVIHAIGAAFGLAALLAASAGAFDALKLLGAVYLAWLAFGMWRNALLPADPAAQAPGADAPPSEPVALSVLFSQGLLTNVMNPKVAIFFLALLPQFIADDAPDKTQAFLALGAWFVLQSAVFLA
;
A
#
# COMPACT_ATOMS: atom_id res chain seq x y z
N PRO A 1 -5.26 -29.52 17.80
CA PRO A 1 -5.84 -28.25 17.48
C PRO A 1 -5.57 -28.00 16.00
N LEU A 2 -6.66 -27.98 15.22
CA LEU A 2 -6.61 -27.61 13.81
C LEU A 2 -6.13 -26.15 13.71
N PRO A 3 -5.38 -25.75 12.67
CA PRO A 3 -5.04 -24.34 12.48
C PRO A 3 -6.34 -23.54 12.50
N MET A 4 -6.36 -22.43 13.23
CA MET A 4 -7.53 -21.54 13.31
C MET A 4 -7.92 -21.17 11.88
N ASP A 5 -9.10 -21.61 11.46
CA ASP A 5 -9.65 -21.19 10.18
C ASP A 5 -9.98 -19.69 10.28
N LEU A 6 -9.16 -18.87 9.65
CA LEU A 6 -9.35 -17.41 9.63
C LEU A 6 -10.37 -16.99 8.57
N GLY A 7 -10.93 -17.93 7.82
CA GLY A 7 -11.84 -17.62 6.71
C GLY A 7 -11.15 -16.85 5.58
N LEU A 8 -9.85 -17.06 5.36
CA LEU A 8 -9.11 -16.44 4.27
C LEU A 8 -9.29 -17.22 2.99
N LYS A 9 -9.49 -16.53 1.87
CA LYS A 9 -9.68 -17.12 0.55
C LYS A 9 -8.73 -16.53 -0.48
N ASP A 10 -8.45 -17.30 -1.52
CA ASP A 10 -7.69 -16.85 -2.70
C ASP A 10 -6.32 -16.21 -2.39
N LEU A 11 -5.57 -16.77 -1.41
CA LEU A 11 -4.30 -16.21 -0.93
C LEU A 11 -3.26 -16.02 -2.05
N ALA A 12 -3.23 -16.90 -3.05
CA ALA A 12 -2.33 -16.75 -4.20
C ALA A 12 -2.70 -15.51 -5.03
N LEU A 13 -4.01 -15.27 -5.24
CA LEU A 13 -4.50 -14.08 -5.92
C LEU A 13 -4.24 -12.83 -5.08
N PHE A 14 -4.39 -12.92 -3.76
CA PHE A 14 -4.03 -11.84 -2.84
C PHE A 14 -2.56 -11.45 -2.98
N ALA A 15 -1.64 -12.43 -2.88
CA ALA A 15 -0.20 -12.20 -3.01
C ALA A 15 0.16 -11.58 -4.36
N LEU A 16 -0.45 -12.07 -5.46
CA LEU A 16 -0.26 -11.50 -6.79
C LEU A 16 -0.79 -10.06 -6.88
N THR A 17 -1.95 -9.79 -6.30
CA THR A 17 -2.55 -8.45 -6.28
C THR A 17 -1.67 -7.46 -5.52
N VAL A 18 -1.12 -7.86 -4.37
CA VAL A 18 -0.17 -7.03 -3.60
C VAL A 18 1.11 -6.78 -4.40
N LEU A 19 1.62 -7.81 -5.10
CA LEU A 19 2.81 -7.67 -5.95
C LEU A 19 2.57 -6.67 -7.09
N VAL A 20 1.46 -6.80 -7.80
CA VAL A 20 1.08 -5.89 -8.89
C VAL A 20 0.89 -4.46 -8.36
N LEU A 21 0.26 -4.31 -7.19
CA LEU A 21 0.08 -3.01 -6.56
C LEU A 21 1.43 -2.35 -6.24
N ASN A 22 2.36 -3.10 -5.66
CA ASN A 22 3.70 -2.61 -5.31
C ASN A 22 4.52 -2.28 -6.55
N ALA A 23 4.49 -3.14 -7.59
CA ALA A 23 5.21 -2.94 -8.85
C ALA A 23 4.63 -1.79 -9.68
N THR A 24 3.37 -1.43 -9.44
CA THR A 24 2.73 -0.30 -10.11
C THR A 24 3.35 1.01 -9.62
N PRO A 25 3.99 1.83 -10.49
CA PRO A 25 4.63 3.06 -10.08
C PRO A 25 3.68 3.97 -9.30
N GLY A 26 4.10 4.40 -8.12
CA GLY A 26 3.35 5.25 -7.23
C GLY A 26 4.29 6.03 -6.31
N VAL A 27 3.72 6.91 -5.49
CA VAL A 27 4.49 7.83 -4.64
C VAL A 27 5.45 7.11 -3.70
N ASP A 28 5.09 5.92 -3.18
CA ASP A 28 5.92 5.14 -2.26
C ASP A 28 7.18 4.60 -2.97
N LEU A 29 7.02 3.98 -4.14
CA LEU A 29 8.13 3.46 -4.94
C LEU A 29 9.05 4.59 -5.42
N LEU A 30 8.47 5.67 -5.93
CA LEU A 30 9.23 6.83 -6.40
C LEU A 30 9.99 7.49 -5.25
N LEU A 31 9.40 7.62 -4.07
CA LEU A 31 10.08 8.15 -2.88
C LEU A 31 11.26 7.26 -2.49
N THR A 32 11.06 5.94 -2.40
CA THR A 32 12.12 5.00 -2.02
C THR A 32 13.30 5.09 -3.00
N ILE A 33 13.04 5.03 -4.32
CA ILE A 33 14.07 5.17 -5.35
C ILE A 33 14.78 6.52 -5.22
N SER A 34 14.03 7.62 -5.13
CA SER A 34 14.59 8.96 -5.00
C SER A 34 15.51 9.10 -3.77
N ARG A 35 15.07 8.58 -2.61
CA ARG A 35 15.88 8.64 -1.38
C ARG A 35 17.08 7.71 -1.44
N THR A 36 16.98 6.58 -2.13
CA THR A 36 18.13 5.70 -2.40
C THR A 36 19.18 6.41 -3.26
N LEU A 37 18.76 7.08 -4.32
CA LEU A 37 19.67 7.80 -5.20
C LEU A 37 20.33 9.01 -4.52
N GLN A 38 19.59 9.74 -3.69
CA GLN A 38 20.07 10.96 -3.02
C GLN A 38 20.86 10.70 -1.74
N ASN A 39 20.49 9.67 -0.95
CA ASN A 39 21.03 9.45 0.39
C ASN A 39 21.63 8.03 0.56
N GLY A 40 21.83 7.31 -0.56
CA GLY A 40 22.33 5.94 -0.55
C GLY A 40 21.30 4.93 -0.01
N VAL A 41 21.70 3.66 0.02
CA VAL A 41 20.84 2.53 0.44
C VAL A 41 20.24 2.76 1.84
N ARG A 42 21.01 3.29 2.78
CA ARG A 42 20.51 3.59 4.14
C ARG A 42 19.35 4.58 4.14
N GLY A 43 19.41 5.60 3.26
CA GLY A 43 18.33 6.57 3.10
C GLY A 43 17.08 5.96 2.50
N GLY A 44 17.23 5.13 1.46
CA GLY A 44 16.13 4.39 0.87
C GLY A 44 15.46 3.44 1.85
N LEU A 45 16.25 2.67 2.62
CA LEU A 45 15.73 1.76 3.64
C LEU A 45 15.00 2.51 4.77
N ALA A 46 15.46 3.69 5.17
CA ALA A 46 14.75 4.50 6.16
C ALA A 46 13.39 4.97 5.64
N ALA A 47 13.31 5.41 4.38
CA ALA A 47 12.06 5.77 3.74
C ALA A 47 11.12 4.54 3.60
N ALA A 48 11.64 3.39 3.15
CA ALA A 48 10.89 2.14 3.04
C ALA A 48 10.34 1.66 4.39
N ALA A 49 11.14 1.78 5.47
CA ALA A 49 10.68 1.48 6.83
C ALA A 49 9.54 2.40 7.27
N GLY A 50 9.62 3.69 6.94
CA GLY A 50 8.52 4.65 7.17
C GLY A 50 7.25 4.29 6.41
N ILE A 51 7.37 3.94 5.12
CA ILE A 51 6.26 3.45 4.28
C ILE A 51 5.63 2.20 4.92
N SER A 52 6.45 1.23 5.33
CA SER A 52 5.96 0.01 5.99
C SER A 52 5.20 0.31 7.29
N ALA A 53 5.67 1.27 8.08
CA ALA A 53 4.96 1.73 9.27
C ALA A 53 3.60 2.38 8.91
N GLY A 54 3.52 3.12 7.81
CA GLY A 54 2.25 3.63 7.27
C GLY A 54 1.29 2.51 6.86
N CYS A 55 1.79 1.46 6.20
CA CYS A 55 0.99 0.28 5.88
C CYS A 55 0.44 -0.41 7.14
N VAL A 56 1.20 -0.45 8.24
CA VAL A 56 0.70 -0.97 9.55
C VAL A 56 -0.48 -0.13 10.04
N ILE A 57 -0.41 1.19 9.93
CA ILE A 57 -1.53 2.08 10.31
C ILE A 57 -2.78 1.76 9.48
N HIS A 58 -2.65 1.59 8.15
CA HIS A 58 -3.75 1.18 7.29
C HIS A 58 -4.31 -0.20 7.66
N ALA A 59 -3.43 -1.17 7.97
CA ALA A 59 -3.85 -2.52 8.37
C ALA A 59 -4.66 -2.50 9.67
N ILE A 60 -4.21 -1.75 10.68
CA ILE A 60 -4.92 -1.58 11.94
C ILE A 60 -6.26 -0.86 11.71
N GLY A 61 -6.24 0.24 10.94
CA GLY A 61 -7.45 0.98 10.59
C GLY A 61 -8.49 0.11 9.87
N ALA A 62 -8.05 -0.73 8.92
CA ALA A 62 -8.92 -1.68 8.24
C ALA A 62 -9.47 -2.75 9.21
N ALA A 63 -8.62 -3.35 10.05
CA ALA A 63 -9.02 -4.42 10.95
C ALA A 63 -10.12 -3.98 11.93
N PHE A 64 -10.00 -2.81 12.51
CA PHE A 64 -10.98 -2.31 13.47
C PHE A 64 -12.09 -1.48 12.82
N GLY A 65 -11.74 -0.65 11.81
CA GLY A 65 -12.69 0.23 11.16
C GLY A 65 -13.65 -0.52 10.23
N LEU A 66 -13.15 -1.40 9.36
CA LEU A 66 -14.01 -2.17 8.44
C LEU A 66 -14.80 -3.26 9.14
N ALA A 67 -14.22 -3.92 10.16
CA ALA A 67 -14.97 -4.87 10.96
C ALA A 67 -16.14 -4.20 11.68
N ALA A 68 -15.92 -3.01 12.26
CA ALA A 68 -16.98 -2.23 12.90
C ALA A 68 -18.03 -1.75 11.89
N LEU A 69 -17.61 -1.27 10.71
CA LEU A 69 -18.52 -0.84 9.65
C LEU A 69 -19.41 -1.98 9.16
N LEU A 70 -18.83 -3.17 8.96
CA LEU A 70 -19.57 -4.36 8.54
C LEU A 70 -20.59 -4.79 9.59
N ALA A 71 -20.22 -4.73 10.88
CA ALA A 71 -21.12 -5.03 11.99
C ALA A 71 -22.28 -4.01 12.10
N ALA A 72 -22.03 -2.75 11.76
CA ALA A 72 -23.02 -1.68 11.81
C ALA A 72 -23.95 -1.66 10.59
N SER A 73 -23.43 -1.90 9.40
CA SER A 73 -24.20 -1.82 8.14
C SER A 73 -23.51 -2.56 7.00
N ALA A 74 -24.04 -3.70 6.60
CA ALA A 74 -23.56 -4.42 5.42
C ALA A 74 -23.68 -3.58 4.13
N GLY A 75 -24.78 -2.82 3.99
CA GLY A 75 -24.97 -1.96 2.81
C GLY A 75 -23.94 -0.82 2.72
N ALA A 76 -23.56 -0.21 3.85
CA ALA A 76 -22.51 0.80 3.85
C ALA A 76 -21.13 0.20 3.52
N PHE A 77 -20.88 -1.03 3.98
CA PHE A 77 -19.67 -1.77 3.65
C PHE A 77 -19.59 -2.11 2.16
N ASP A 78 -20.69 -2.57 1.56
CA ASP A 78 -20.76 -2.88 0.12
C ASP A 78 -20.62 -1.62 -0.75
N ALA A 79 -21.22 -0.51 -0.34
CA ALA A 79 -21.04 0.78 -1.00
C ALA A 79 -19.58 1.23 -0.97
N LEU A 80 -18.89 1.08 0.16
CA LEU A 80 -17.49 1.41 0.31
C LEU A 80 -16.60 0.55 -0.62
N LYS A 81 -16.86 -0.77 -0.68
CA LYS A 81 -16.16 -1.67 -1.62
C LYS A 81 -16.34 -1.23 -3.07
N LEU A 82 -17.56 -0.90 -3.46
CA LEU A 82 -17.87 -0.48 -4.82
C LEU A 82 -17.18 0.84 -5.19
N LEU A 83 -17.25 1.84 -4.31
CA LEU A 83 -16.56 3.13 -4.51
C LEU A 83 -15.05 2.95 -4.63
N GLY A 84 -14.47 2.11 -3.77
CA GLY A 84 -13.05 1.80 -3.83
C GLY A 84 -12.66 1.07 -5.11
N ALA A 85 -13.47 0.10 -5.58
CA ALA A 85 -13.22 -0.61 -6.83
C ALA A 85 -13.28 0.34 -8.04
N VAL A 86 -14.25 1.25 -8.09
CA VAL A 86 -14.38 2.29 -9.14
C VAL A 86 -13.15 3.21 -9.13
N TYR A 87 -12.70 3.64 -7.95
CA TYR A 87 -11.51 4.48 -7.84
C TYR A 87 -10.24 3.76 -8.31
N LEU A 88 -10.05 2.49 -7.90
CA LEU A 88 -8.89 1.70 -8.34
C LEU A 88 -8.91 1.47 -9.86
N ALA A 89 -10.08 1.22 -10.45
CA ALA A 89 -10.25 1.11 -11.89
C ALA A 89 -9.91 2.44 -12.60
N TRP A 90 -10.36 3.57 -12.05
CA TRP A 90 -10.01 4.90 -12.55
C TRP A 90 -8.50 5.17 -12.47
N LEU A 91 -7.86 4.83 -11.35
CA LEU A 91 -6.42 4.95 -11.18
C LEU A 91 -5.66 4.09 -12.19
N ALA A 92 -6.05 2.82 -12.34
CA ALA A 92 -5.45 1.89 -13.29
C ALA A 92 -5.60 2.38 -14.73
N PHE A 93 -6.77 2.92 -15.10
CA PHE A 93 -7.01 3.50 -16.41
C PHE A 93 -6.11 4.72 -16.66
N GLY A 94 -5.97 5.61 -15.68
CA GLY A 94 -5.06 6.75 -15.75
C GLY A 94 -3.60 6.33 -16.00
N MET A 95 -3.15 5.31 -15.29
CA MET A 95 -1.81 4.76 -15.46
C MET A 95 -1.62 4.11 -16.84
N TRP A 96 -2.59 3.31 -17.30
CA TRP A 96 -2.58 2.71 -18.63
C TRP A 96 -2.53 3.78 -19.72
N ARG A 97 -3.36 4.81 -19.62
CA ARG A 97 -3.35 5.95 -20.57
C ARG A 97 -1.99 6.64 -20.60
N ASN A 98 -1.38 6.88 -19.43
CA ASN A 98 -0.07 7.54 -19.36
C ASN A 98 1.05 6.66 -19.92
N ALA A 99 0.96 5.34 -19.79
CA ALA A 99 1.93 4.40 -20.37
C ALA A 99 1.89 4.39 -21.91
N LEU A 100 0.77 4.81 -22.52
CA LEU A 100 0.64 4.92 -23.99
C LEU A 100 1.11 6.27 -24.54
N LEU A 101 1.38 7.25 -23.68
CA LEU A 101 1.91 8.55 -24.11
C LEU A 101 3.43 8.45 -24.29
N PRO A 102 4.01 9.16 -25.29
CA PRO A 102 5.46 9.26 -25.41
C PRO A 102 6.06 9.77 -24.08
N ALA A 103 7.15 9.15 -23.65
CA ALA A 103 7.86 9.61 -22.47
C ALA A 103 8.33 11.06 -22.69
N ASP A 104 7.93 11.98 -21.84
CA ASP A 104 8.43 13.36 -21.87
C ASP A 104 9.90 13.32 -21.41
N PRO A 105 10.87 13.68 -22.27
CA PRO A 105 12.28 13.72 -21.88
C PRO A 105 12.56 14.68 -20.71
N ALA A 106 11.72 15.69 -20.52
CA ALA A 106 11.82 16.65 -19.41
C ALA A 106 11.32 16.08 -18.07
N ALA A 107 10.50 15.02 -18.10
CA ALA A 107 10.02 14.33 -16.89
C ALA A 107 11.06 13.33 -16.33
N GLN A 108 12.17 13.12 -17.03
CA GLN A 108 13.26 12.23 -16.60
C GLN A 108 14.18 12.98 -15.62
N ALA A 109 14.11 12.54 -14.36
CA ALA A 109 15.02 12.85 -13.28
C ALA A 109 15.09 14.32 -12.82
N PRO A 110 14.32 14.71 -11.82
CA PRO A 110 14.74 15.79 -10.95
C PRO A 110 15.97 15.32 -10.17
N GLY A 111 17.18 15.77 -10.53
CA GLY A 111 18.30 15.65 -9.60
C GLY A 111 19.61 15.06 -10.10
N ALA A 112 19.80 14.80 -11.39
CA ALA A 112 21.13 14.39 -11.88
C ALA A 112 22.22 15.48 -11.72
N ASP A 113 21.82 16.76 -11.66
CA ASP A 113 22.71 17.91 -11.52
C ASP A 113 22.53 18.69 -10.20
N ALA A 114 21.81 18.14 -9.22
CA ALA A 114 21.72 18.78 -7.91
C ALA A 114 23.06 18.64 -7.16
N PRO A 115 23.62 19.75 -6.58
CA PRO A 115 24.83 19.65 -5.79
C PRO A 115 24.61 18.67 -4.63
N PRO A 116 25.68 18.00 -4.14
CA PRO A 116 25.58 17.06 -3.03
C PRO A 116 24.86 17.76 -1.86
N SER A 117 23.62 17.38 -1.60
CA SER A 117 22.87 17.90 -0.46
C SER A 117 23.47 17.32 0.82
N GLU A 118 23.49 18.11 1.90
CA GLU A 118 23.88 17.62 3.21
C GLU A 118 23.13 16.33 3.56
N PRO A 119 23.80 15.39 4.27
CA PRO A 119 23.15 14.12 4.63
C PRO A 119 21.88 14.38 5.43
N VAL A 120 20.74 13.98 4.86
CA VAL A 120 19.44 14.08 5.54
C VAL A 120 19.37 13.02 6.65
N ALA A 121 18.96 13.42 7.85
CA ALA A 121 18.82 12.49 8.97
C ALA A 121 17.85 11.35 8.63
N LEU A 122 18.19 10.10 8.98
CA LEU A 122 17.37 8.91 8.69
C LEU A 122 15.97 9.01 9.30
N SER A 123 15.82 9.68 10.45
CA SER A 123 14.51 9.94 11.08
C SER A 123 13.61 10.83 10.21
N VAL A 124 14.19 11.80 9.50
CA VAL A 124 13.45 12.66 8.56
C VAL A 124 12.99 11.84 7.36
N LEU A 125 13.87 10.99 6.80
CA LEU A 125 13.54 10.11 5.68
C LEU A 125 12.46 9.08 6.06
N PHE A 126 12.54 8.51 7.26
CA PHE A 126 11.49 7.65 7.82
C PHE A 126 10.15 8.39 7.93
N SER A 127 10.15 9.60 8.51
CA SER A 127 8.92 10.39 8.65
C SER A 127 8.32 10.77 7.31
N GLN A 128 9.13 11.06 6.30
CA GLN A 128 8.66 11.29 4.94
C GLN A 128 7.99 10.04 4.37
N GLY A 129 8.61 8.86 4.51
CA GLY A 129 8.01 7.60 4.09
C GLY A 129 6.68 7.33 4.78
N LEU A 130 6.64 7.50 6.10
CA LEU A 130 5.43 7.32 6.91
C LEU A 130 4.29 8.23 6.44
N LEU A 131 4.55 9.53 6.35
CA LEU A 131 3.52 10.50 5.95
C LEU A 131 3.06 10.28 4.50
N THR A 132 3.99 10.00 3.59
CA THR A 132 3.68 9.71 2.19
C THR A 132 2.73 8.51 2.08
N ASN A 133 2.99 7.43 2.81
CA ASN A 133 2.17 6.23 2.76
C ASN A 133 0.82 6.44 3.45
N VAL A 134 0.78 7.03 4.64
CA VAL A 134 -0.49 7.32 5.36
C VAL A 134 -1.41 8.20 4.52
N MET A 135 -0.85 9.16 3.77
CA MET A 135 -1.61 10.02 2.87
C MET A 135 -1.82 9.41 1.47
N ASN A 136 -1.31 8.21 1.21
CA ASN A 136 -1.40 7.58 -0.10
C ASN A 136 -2.80 6.99 -0.34
N PRO A 137 -3.63 7.62 -1.21
CA PRO A 137 -4.98 7.13 -1.46
C PRO A 137 -5.00 5.75 -2.13
N LYS A 138 -3.96 5.39 -2.88
CA LYS A 138 -3.83 4.08 -3.52
C LYS A 138 -3.80 2.97 -2.46
N VAL A 139 -2.99 3.14 -1.41
CA VAL A 139 -2.87 2.16 -0.32
C VAL A 139 -4.14 2.15 0.53
N ALA A 140 -4.64 3.32 0.92
CA ALA A 140 -5.86 3.43 1.71
C ALA A 140 -7.03 2.69 1.04
N ILE A 141 -7.25 2.91 -0.26
CA ILE A 141 -8.36 2.30 -1.00
C ILE A 141 -8.12 0.81 -1.24
N PHE A 142 -6.87 0.36 -1.42
CA PHE A 142 -6.58 -1.06 -1.44
C PHE A 142 -7.07 -1.73 -0.14
N PHE A 143 -6.74 -1.19 1.01
CA PHE A 143 -7.19 -1.72 2.29
C PHE A 143 -8.72 -1.66 2.45
N LEU A 144 -9.36 -0.61 1.95
CA LEU A 144 -10.80 -0.43 2.09
C LEU A 144 -11.61 -1.29 1.11
N ALA A 145 -11.16 -1.45 -0.13
CA ALA A 145 -11.96 -2.05 -1.20
C ALA A 145 -11.52 -3.47 -1.58
N LEU A 146 -10.22 -3.75 -1.59
CA LEU A 146 -9.71 -5.05 -2.05
C LEU A 146 -9.48 -6.03 -0.92
N LEU A 147 -8.91 -5.60 0.21
CA LEU A 147 -8.61 -6.50 1.32
C LEU A 147 -9.82 -7.31 1.79
N PRO A 148 -11.03 -6.72 1.93
CA PRO A 148 -12.22 -7.47 2.35
C PRO A 148 -12.62 -8.61 1.39
N GLN A 149 -12.26 -8.52 0.12
CA GLN A 149 -12.64 -9.52 -0.89
C GLN A 149 -11.94 -10.87 -0.68
N PHE A 150 -10.86 -10.88 0.10
CA PHE A 150 -10.09 -12.07 0.45
C PHE A 150 -10.51 -12.68 1.79
N ILE A 151 -11.58 -12.19 2.40
CA ILE A 151 -12.17 -12.71 3.63
C ILE A 151 -13.53 -13.30 3.30
N ALA A 152 -13.79 -14.52 3.77
CA ALA A 152 -15.08 -15.18 3.59
C ALA A 152 -16.18 -14.47 4.41
N ASP A 153 -17.41 -14.49 3.92
CA ASP A 153 -18.53 -13.81 4.57
C ASP A 153 -18.86 -14.43 5.94
N ASP A 154 -18.59 -15.73 6.09
CA ASP A 154 -18.77 -16.55 7.29
C ASP A 154 -17.49 -16.67 8.14
N ALA A 155 -16.44 -15.87 7.87
CA ALA A 155 -15.21 -15.87 8.64
C ALA A 155 -15.51 -15.67 10.15
N PRO A 156 -14.99 -16.53 11.05
CA PRO A 156 -15.37 -16.55 12.46
C PRO A 156 -14.89 -15.28 13.21
N ASP A 157 -13.77 -14.71 12.80
CA ASP A 157 -13.23 -13.45 13.35
C ASP A 157 -12.67 -12.59 12.21
N LYS A 158 -13.48 -11.65 11.76
CA LYS A 158 -13.09 -10.75 10.67
C LYS A 158 -11.93 -9.83 11.05
N THR A 159 -11.84 -9.42 12.32
CA THR A 159 -10.73 -8.58 12.78
C THR A 159 -9.41 -9.31 12.68
N GLN A 160 -9.37 -10.59 13.12
CA GLN A 160 -8.16 -11.41 12.97
C GLN A 160 -7.81 -11.66 11.49
N ALA A 161 -8.82 -11.91 10.66
CA ALA A 161 -8.63 -12.08 9.21
C ALA A 161 -8.02 -10.82 8.57
N PHE A 162 -8.53 -9.62 8.89
CA PHE A 162 -7.98 -8.35 8.44
C PHE A 162 -6.53 -8.15 8.91
N LEU A 163 -6.23 -8.45 10.18
CA LEU A 163 -4.88 -8.32 10.73
C LEU A 163 -3.91 -9.29 10.04
N ALA A 164 -4.31 -10.52 9.76
CA ALA A 164 -3.48 -11.52 9.08
C ALA A 164 -3.14 -11.07 7.65
N LEU A 165 -4.13 -10.66 6.85
CA LEU A 165 -3.90 -10.16 5.49
C LEU A 165 -3.13 -8.83 5.51
N GLY A 166 -3.40 -7.96 6.47
CA GLY A 166 -2.68 -6.71 6.66
C GLY A 166 -1.20 -6.95 6.98
N ALA A 167 -0.91 -7.89 7.87
CA ALA A 167 0.46 -8.30 8.19
C ALA A 167 1.18 -8.87 6.97
N TRP A 168 0.49 -9.72 6.18
CA TRP A 168 1.03 -10.23 4.91
C TRP A 168 1.37 -9.09 3.95
N PHE A 169 0.42 -8.16 3.75
CA PHE A 169 0.64 -6.99 2.90
C PHE A 169 1.88 -6.21 3.33
N VAL A 170 2.00 -5.89 4.63
CA VAL A 170 3.13 -5.14 5.19
C VAL A 170 4.45 -5.87 4.92
N LEU A 171 4.51 -7.17 5.20
CA LEU A 171 5.74 -7.97 5.01
C LEU A 171 6.12 -8.04 3.53
N GLN A 172 5.17 -8.34 2.65
CA GLN A 172 5.42 -8.42 1.21
C GLN A 172 5.85 -7.07 0.64
N SER A 173 5.21 -5.97 1.06
CA SER A 173 5.57 -4.62 0.63
C SER A 173 6.94 -4.19 1.17
N ALA A 174 7.26 -4.52 2.41
CA ALA A 174 8.58 -4.24 2.98
C ALA A 174 9.70 -4.96 2.22
N VAL A 175 9.50 -6.25 1.89
CA VAL A 175 10.46 -7.02 1.07
C VAL A 175 10.59 -6.45 -0.34
N PHE A 176 9.50 -5.97 -0.93
CA PHE A 176 9.51 -5.39 -2.27
C PHE A 176 10.28 -4.06 -2.33
N LEU A 177 10.20 -3.23 -1.28
CA LEU A 177 10.81 -1.91 -1.23
C LEU A 177 12.27 -1.92 -0.73
N ALA A 178 12.75 -3.02 -0.10
CA ALA A 178 14.09 -3.17 0.43
C ALA A 178 15.12 -3.53 -0.66
#